data_bcb647b77c7a0b8268c690b3fd35503a
#
_entry.id   bcb647b77c7a0b8268c690b3fd35503a
#
_cell.length_a   1.000
_cell.length_b   1.000
_cell.length_c   1.000
_cell.angle_alpha   90.00
_cell.angle_beta   90.00
_cell.angle_gamma   90.00
#
_symmetry.space_group_name_H-M   'P 1'
#
loop_
_entity.id
_entity.type
_entity.pdbx_description
1 polymer ?
#
loop_
_entity_poly.entity_id
_entity_poly.type
_entity_poly.pdbx_seq_one_letter_code
_entity_poly.pdbx_strand_id
1 'polypeptide(L)'
;MSLINQIILLQEVDNKLFEIKKLLGDLPSKVQELTENEDNVKLSLENKENELKETSVSINSNETLVESTSEKINTLKDKLIDGSISTNKEYDAMMETIDFEKKLLSEKEDELIKLMSKKEELENEIKEDTSALDGIIIELNSKKDALNTKMEEVAEEKNALESERKTVAKNFDQ
;
A
#
# COMPACT_ATOMS: atom_id res chain seq x y z
N MET A 1 -38.04 43.03 17.06
CA MET A 1 -36.75 43.12 17.77
C MET A 1 -35.90 44.17 17.05
N SER A 2 -35.14 44.99 17.76
CA SER A 2 -34.21 45.91 17.09
C SER A 2 -33.13 45.14 16.35
N LEU A 3 -32.70 45.62 15.20
CA LEU A 3 -31.61 45.02 14.39
C LEU A 3 -30.34 44.73 15.22
N ILE A 4 -30.03 45.66 16.13
CA ILE A 4 -28.92 45.57 17.08
C ILE A 4 -29.08 44.34 17.98
N ASN A 5 -30.27 44.12 18.51
CA ASN A 5 -30.53 42.95 19.41
C ASN A 5 -30.41 41.61 18.64
N GLN A 6 -30.81 41.55 17.36
CA GLN A 6 -30.63 40.37 16.53
C GLN A 6 -29.15 40.09 16.25
N ILE A 7 -28.32 41.11 15.99
CA ILE A 7 -26.90 40.97 15.81
C ILE A 7 -26.23 40.44 17.09
N ILE A 8 -26.61 40.95 18.25
CA ILE A 8 -26.05 40.50 19.52
C ILE A 8 -26.42 39.01 19.75
N LEU A 9 -27.66 38.64 19.51
CA LEU A 9 -28.12 37.27 19.67
C LEU A 9 -27.40 36.30 18.72
N LEU A 10 -27.21 36.73 17.48
CA LEU A 10 -26.44 35.92 16.50
C LEU A 10 -24.97 35.73 16.95
N GLN A 11 -24.37 36.80 17.49
CA GLN A 11 -23.01 36.76 17.99
C GLN A 11 -22.87 35.84 19.24
N GLU A 12 -23.86 35.85 20.13
CA GLU A 12 -23.89 34.96 21.29
C GLU A 12 -23.99 33.48 20.86
N VAL A 13 -24.87 33.17 19.89
CA VAL A 13 -25.00 31.81 19.33
C VAL A 13 -23.72 31.37 18.62
N ASP A 14 -23.13 32.24 17.81
CA ASP A 14 -21.87 31.95 17.11
C ASP A 14 -20.70 31.71 18.09
N ASN A 15 -20.63 32.46 19.18
CA ASN A 15 -19.63 32.28 20.25
C ASN A 15 -19.82 30.91 20.93
N LYS A 16 -21.03 30.49 21.25
CA LYS A 16 -21.29 29.18 21.85
C LYS A 16 -20.94 28.03 20.88
N LEU A 17 -21.30 28.18 19.61
CA LEU A 17 -20.90 27.19 18.57
C LEU A 17 -19.36 27.12 18.41
N PHE A 18 -18.67 28.25 18.56
CA PHE A 18 -17.23 28.29 18.55
C PHE A 18 -16.60 27.57 19.77
N GLU A 19 -17.19 27.73 20.97
CA GLU A 19 -16.74 27.00 22.17
C GLU A 19 -16.94 25.49 22.02
N ILE A 20 -18.08 25.04 21.45
CA ILE A 20 -18.32 23.63 21.13
C ILE A 20 -17.25 23.12 20.14
N LYS A 21 -16.94 23.87 19.09
CA LYS A 21 -15.88 23.53 18.14
C LYS A 21 -14.52 23.41 18.81
N LYS A 22 -14.24 24.30 19.78
CA LYS A 22 -13.00 24.27 20.57
C LYS A 22 -12.92 23.05 21.51
N LEU A 23 -14.07 22.58 22.05
CA LEU A 23 -14.15 21.35 22.85
C LEU A 23 -13.79 20.10 22.06
N LEU A 24 -14.13 20.03 20.77
CA LEU A 24 -13.73 18.94 19.90
C LEU A 24 -12.22 18.95 19.60
N GLY A 25 -11.58 20.15 19.69
CA GLY A 25 -10.16 20.35 19.51
C GLY A 25 -9.66 19.91 18.14
N ASP A 26 -8.56 19.21 18.13
CA ASP A 26 -7.89 18.69 16.94
C ASP A 26 -8.33 17.25 16.54
N LEU A 27 -9.22 16.63 17.33
CA LEU A 27 -9.66 15.24 17.09
C LEU A 27 -10.20 15.00 15.68
N PRO A 28 -11.08 15.86 15.10
CA PRO A 28 -11.58 15.65 13.74
C PRO A 28 -10.45 15.64 12.69
N SER A 29 -9.49 16.58 12.82
CA SER A 29 -8.33 16.64 11.91
C SER A 29 -7.43 15.42 12.07
N LYS A 30 -7.25 14.95 13.31
CA LYS A 30 -6.44 13.77 13.60
C LYS A 30 -7.08 12.49 13.05
N VAL A 31 -8.39 12.34 13.17
CA VAL A 31 -9.13 11.22 12.59
C VAL A 31 -9.02 11.24 11.07
N GLN A 32 -9.12 12.40 10.44
CA GLN A 32 -8.95 12.52 8.98
C GLN A 32 -7.53 12.15 8.55
N GLU A 33 -6.50 12.71 9.20
CA GLU A 33 -5.09 12.42 8.91
C GLU A 33 -4.77 10.92 9.02
N LEU A 34 -5.25 10.27 10.09
CA LEU A 34 -5.05 8.83 10.29
C LEU A 34 -5.82 7.99 9.26
N THR A 35 -7.00 8.42 8.84
CA THR A 35 -7.76 7.73 7.79
C THR A 35 -7.04 7.81 6.44
N GLU A 36 -6.54 8.99 6.07
CA GLU A 36 -5.75 9.17 4.84
C GLU A 36 -4.45 8.34 4.87
N ASN A 37 -3.81 8.26 6.04
CA ASN A 37 -2.61 7.45 6.22
C ASN A 37 -2.92 5.95 6.14
N GLU A 38 -4.02 5.49 6.74
CA GLU A 38 -4.51 4.11 6.61
C GLU A 38 -4.71 3.72 5.13
N ASP A 39 -5.38 4.58 4.36
CA ASP A 39 -5.65 4.34 2.95
C ASP A 39 -4.35 4.29 2.12
N ASN A 40 -3.39 5.18 2.39
CA ASN A 40 -2.10 5.21 1.72
C ASN A 40 -1.28 3.94 2.00
N VAL A 41 -1.24 3.47 3.25
CA VAL A 41 -0.52 2.24 3.61
C VAL A 41 -1.18 1.02 3.00
N LYS A 42 -2.52 0.94 2.96
CA LYS A 42 -3.25 -0.14 2.28
C LYS A 42 -2.93 -0.21 0.80
N LEU A 43 -2.91 0.95 0.12
CA LEU A 43 -2.55 1.01 -1.30
C LEU A 43 -1.09 0.58 -1.55
N SER A 44 -0.17 0.98 -0.67
CA SER A 44 1.23 0.54 -0.71
C SER A 44 1.34 -0.97 -0.58
N LEU A 45 0.63 -1.56 0.40
CA LEU A 45 0.59 -3.01 0.61
C LEU A 45 0.07 -3.75 -0.61
N GLU A 46 -1.06 -3.33 -1.18
CA GLU A 46 -1.64 -3.95 -2.37
C GLU A 46 -0.65 -3.94 -3.55
N ASN A 47 0.04 -2.84 -3.77
CA ASN A 47 1.05 -2.73 -4.83
C ASN A 47 2.23 -3.68 -4.59
N LYS A 48 2.76 -3.74 -3.36
CA LYS A 48 3.87 -4.63 -3.00
C LYS A 48 3.47 -6.11 -3.09
N GLU A 49 2.26 -6.48 -2.67
CA GLU A 49 1.74 -7.84 -2.81
C GLU A 49 1.59 -8.26 -4.27
N ASN A 50 1.16 -7.36 -5.15
CA ASN A 50 1.08 -7.63 -6.57
C ASN A 50 2.48 -7.80 -7.18
N GLU A 51 3.43 -6.93 -6.81
CA GLU A 51 4.82 -7.05 -7.25
C GLU A 51 5.48 -8.34 -6.74
N LEU A 52 5.18 -8.77 -5.52
CA LEU A 52 5.64 -10.05 -4.97
C LEU A 52 5.11 -11.25 -5.77
N LYS A 53 3.83 -11.22 -6.19
CA LYS A 53 3.23 -12.24 -7.05
C LYS A 53 3.93 -12.30 -8.41
N GLU A 54 4.13 -11.15 -9.07
CA GLU A 54 4.83 -11.07 -10.36
C GLU A 54 6.28 -11.56 -10.25
N THR A 55 6.98 -11.17 -9.19
CA THR A 55 8.34 -11.64 -8.91
C THR A 55 8.37 -13.14 -8.70
N SER A 56 7.41 -13.71 -7.97
CA SER A 56 7.31 -15.16 -7.74
C SER A 56 7.04 -15.94 -9.03
N VAL A 57 6.20 -15.41 -9.92
CA VAL A 57 5.96 -16.01 -11.26
C VAL A 57 7.26 -15.97 -12.09
N SER A 58 8.00 -14.87 -12.04
CA SER A 58 9.28 -14.72 -12.74
C SER A 58 10.35 -15.68 -12.21
N ILE A 59 10.39 -15.91 -10.90
CA ILE A 59 11.28 -16.89 -10.27
C ILE A 59 10.96 -18.29 -10.81
N ASN A 60 9.71 -18.74 -10.74
CA ASN A 60 9.31 -20.06 -11.22
C ASN A 60 9.64 -20.27 -12.71
N SER A 61 9.43 -19.23 -13.54
CA SER A 61 9.78 -19.27 -14.96
C SER A 61 11.28 -19.40 -15.18
N ASN A 62 12.10 -18.65 -14.45
CA ASN A 62 13.57 -18.74 -14.56
C ASN A 62 14.10 -20.07 -13.99
N GLU A 63 13.54 -20.60 -12.91
CA GLU A 63 13.88 -21.93 -12.38
C GLU A 63 13.67 -23.01 -13.43
N THR A 64 12.51 -22.99 -14.11
CA THR A 64 12.20 -23.93 -15.19
C THR A 64 13.18 -23.80 -16.36
N LEU A 65 13.59 -22.57 -16.72
CA LEU A 65 14.58 -22.32 -17.76
C LEU A 65 15.98 -22.80 -17.36
N VAL A 66 16.39 -22.56 -16.14
CA VAL A 66 17.67 -23.06 -15.58
C VAL A 66 17.71 -24.58 -15.62
N GLU A 67 16.67 -25.24 -15.15
CA GLU A 67 16.56 -26.70 -15.16
C GLU A 67 16.62 -27.26 -16.59
N SER A 68 15.76 -26.78 -17.49
CA SER A 68 15.72 -27.26 -18.88
C SER A 68 17.02 -26.99 -19.66
N THR A 69 17.69 -25.84 -19.42
CA THR A 69 18.97 -25.51 -20.03
C THR A 69 20.08 -26.41 -19.50
N SER A 70 20.08 -26.68 -18.20
CA SER A 70 21.02 -27.63 -17.57
C SER A 70 20.86 -29.05 -18.12
N GLU A 71 19.62 -29.56 -18.25
CA GLU A 71 19.34 -30.85 -18.85
C GLU A 71 19.80 -30.92 -20.33
N LYS A 72 19.56 -29.84 -21.10
CA LYS A 72 20.02 -29.73 -22.48
C LYS A 72 21.52 -29.79 -22.58
N ILE A 73 22.25 -29.08 -21.73
CA ILE A 73 23.73 -29.13 -21.67
C ILE A 73 24.19 -30.55 -21.37
N ASN A 74 23.60 -31.24 -20.42
CA ASN A 74 23.95 -32.62 -20.07
C ASN A 74 23.67 -33.58 -21.24
N THR A 75 22.52 -33.45 -21.89
CA THR A 75 22.19 -34.26 -23.08
C THR A 75 23.21 -34.03 -24.22
N LEU A 76 23.62 -32.79 -24.45
CA LEU A 76 24.64 -32.48 -25.48
C LEU A 76 26.00 -33.06 -25.13
N LYS A 77 26.41 -32.98 -23.84
CA LYS A 77 27.66 -33.60 -23.36
C LYS A 77 27.67 -35.12 -23.52
N ASP A 78 26.52 -35.76 -23.19
CA ASP A 78 26.40 -37.21 -23.35
C ASP A 78 26.53 -37.64 -24.82
N LYS A 79 25.96 -36.87 -25.76
CA LYS A 79 26.11 -37.11 -27.20
C LYS A 79 27.55 -36.91 -27.69
N LEU A 80 28.39 -36.07 -27.05
CA LEU A 80 29.78 -35.95 -27.36
C LEU A 80 30.60 -37.19 -26.99
N ILE A 81 30.11 -37.97 -25.99
CA ILE A 81 30.82 -39.10 -25.40
C ILE A 81 30.34 -40.43 -26.00
N ASP A 82 29.06 -40.55 -26.41
CA ASP A 82 28.41 -41.80 -26.83
C ASP A 82 28.86 -42.29 -28.24
N GLY A 83 29.72 -41.56 -28.93
CA GLY A 83 30.22 -41.89 -30.25
C GLY A 83 29.26 -41.62 -31.40
N SER A 84 28.17 -40.88 -31.16
CA SER A 84 27.19 -40.50 -32.19
C SER A 84 27.74 -39.45 -33.17
N ILE A 85 28.84 -38.78 -32.83
CA ILE A 85 29.47 -37.72 -33.61
C ILE A 85 30.54 -38.32 -34.51
N SER A 86 30.37 -38.16 -35.85
CA SER A 86 31.21 -38.76 -36.83
C SER A 86 32.26 -37.84 -37.45
N THR A 87 32.10 -36.52 -37.30
CA THR A 87 33.01 -35.54 -37.94
C THR A 87 33.46 -34.44 -36.95
N ASN A 88 34.66 -33.92 -37.16
CA ASN A 88 35.21 -32.81 -36.38
C ASN A 88 34.29 -31.58 -36.48
N LYS A 89 33.69 -31.35 -37.63
CA LYS A 89 32.77 -30.21 -37.83
C LYS A 89 31.53 -30.30 -36.95
N GLU A 90 30.95 -31.49 -36.79
CA GLU A 90 29.83 -31.75 -35.90
C GLU A 90 30.22 -31.57 -34.42
N TYR A 91 31.40 -32.04 -34.05
CA TYR A 91 31.97 -31.88 -32.72
C TYR A 91 32.14 -30.39 -32.38
N ASP A 92 32.77 -29.62 -33.26
CA ASP A 92 32.98 -28.17 -33.03
C ASP A 92 31.65 -27.42 -32.90
N ALA A 93 30.67 -27.69 -33.78
CA ALA A 93 29.34 -27.06 -33.70
C ALA A 93 28.61 -27.42 -32.41
N MET A 94 28.74 -28.64 -31.90
CA MET A 94 28.15 -29.05 -30.64
C MET A 94 28.82 -28.39 -29.44
N MET A 95 30.16 -28.25 -29.46
CA MET A 95 30.91 -27.51 -28.45
C MET A 95 30.52 -26.04 -28.39
N GLU A 96 30.35 -25.37 -29.53
CA GLU A 96 29.87 -23.98 -29.62
C GLU A 96 28.46 -23.88 -29.03
N THR A 97 27.57 -24.84 -29.30
CA THR A 97 26.24 -24.88 -28.73
C THR A 97 26.25 -25.03 -27.20
N ILE A 98 27.08 -25.95 -26.69
CA ILE A 98 27.26 -26.13 -25.23
C ILE A 98 27.77 -24.87 -24.57
N ASP A 99 28.74 -24.18 -25.18
CA ASP A 99 29.26 -22.96 -24.60
C ASP A 99 28.27 -21.80 -24.65
N PHE A 100 27.42 -21.71 -25.66
CA PHE A 100 26.29 -20.79 -25.71
C PHE A 100 25.28 -21.09 -24.62
N GLU A 101 24.84 -22.36 -24.46
CA GLU A 101 23.89 -22.76 -23.43
C GLU A 101 24.43 -22.54 -22.01
N LYS A 102 25.72 -22.75 -21.77
CA LYS A 102 26.35 -22.45 -20.48
C LYS A 102 26.34 -20.95 -20.14
N LYS A 103 26.54 -20.08 -21.12
CA LYS A 103 26.44 -18.63 -20.92
C LYS A 103 25.03 -18.23 -20.57
N LEU A 104 24.02 -18.76 -21.33
CA LEU A 104 22.61 -18.55 -21.06
C LEU A 104 22.23 -19.03 -19.65
N LEU A 105 22.71 -20.22 -19.25
CA LEU A 105 22.50 -20.76 -17.91
C LEU A 105 23.01 -19.82 -16.83
N SER A 106 24.27 -19.36 -16.96
CA SER A 106 24.86 -18.44 -15.99
C SER A 106 24.09 -17.10 -15.89
N GLU A 107 23.66 -16.56 -17.02
CA GLU A 107 22.86 -15.33 -17.04
C GLU A 107 21.51 -15.52 -16.33
N LYS A 108 20.88 -16.68 -16.52
CA LYS A 108 19.59 -16.99 -15.87
C LYS A 108 19.73 -17.30 -14.38
N GLU A 109 20.81 -17.95 -13.98
CA GLU A 109 21.15 -18.15 -12.56
C GLU A 109 21.39 -16.80 -11.85
N ASP A 110 22.12 -15.87 -12.46
CA ASP A 110 22.35 -14.54 -11.93
C ASP A 110 21.04 -13.72 -11.82
N GLU A 111 20.16 -13.85 -12.82
CA GLU A 111 18.84 -13.23 -12.80
C GLU A 111 17.95 -13.81 -11.68
N LEU A 112 17.99 -15.13 -11.50
CA LEU A 112 17.26 -15.84 -10.46
C LEU A 112 17.70 -15.37 -9.06
N ILE A 113 19.00 -15.22 -8.82
CA ILE A 113 19.53 -14.72 -7.54
C ILE A 113 19.01 -13.30 -7.25
N LYS A 114 18.99 -12.42 -8.26
CA LYS A 114 18.45 -11.05 -8.10
C LYS A 114 16.95 -11.06 -7.79
N LEU A 115 16.19 -11.90 -8.47
CA LEU A 115 14.74 -12.02 -8.23
C LEU A 115 14.44 -12.59 -6.84
N MET A 116 15.23 -13.55 -6.36
CA MET A 116 15.10 -14.10 -5.00
C MET A 116 15.42 -13.05 -3.94
N SER A 117 16.47 -12.25 -4.13
CA SER A 117 16.79 -11.14 -3.23
C SER A 117 15.67 -10.09 -3.20
N LYS A 118 15.13 -9.73 -4.37
CA LYS A 118 13.99 -8.80 -4.48
C LYS A 118 12.75 -9.35 -3.78
N LYS A 119 12.48 -10.65 -3.91
CA LYS A 119 11.36 -11.31 -3.21
C LYS A 119 11.49 -11.18 -1.70
N GLU A 120 12.68 -11.46 -1.15
CA GLU A 120 12.95 -11.36 0.28
C GLU A 120 12.78 -9.91 0.79
N GLU A 121 13.24 -8.92 0.02
CA GLU A 121 13.08 -7.50 0.33
C GLU A 121 11.59 -7.11 0.38
N LEU A 122 10.80 -7.49 -0.64
CA LEU A 122 9.36 -7.24 -0.68
C LEU A 122 8.62 -7.92 0.48
N GLU A 123 8.97 -9.16 0.82
CA GLU A 123 8.36 -9.87 1.96
C GLU A 123 8.63 -9.15 3.30
N ASN A 124 9.83 -8.61 3.49
CA ASN A 124 10.17 -7.83 4.68
C ASN A 124 9.41 -6.50 4.71
N GLU A 125 9.38 -5.77 3.59
CA GLU A 125 8.64 -4.50 3.50
C GLU A 125 7.13 -4.68 3.74
N ILE A 126 6.51 -5.74 3.18
CA ILE A 126 5.10 -6.07 3.41
C ILE A 126 4.85 -6.33 4.91
N LYS A 127 5.76 -7.03 5.57
CA LYS A 127 5.64 -7.30 7.00
C LYS A 127 5.74 -6.02 7.84
N GLU A 128 6.64 -5.11 7.49
CA GLU A 128 6.78 -3.82 8.16
C GLU A 128 5.54 -2.94 7.95
N ASP A 129 5.07 -2.82 6.70
CA ASP A 129 3.86 -2.04 6.37
C ASP A 129 2.61 -2.61 7.05
N THR A 130 2.48 -3.94 7.14
CA THR A 130 1.38 -4.59 7.84
C THR A 130 1.39 -4.25 9.33
N SER A 131 2.55 -4.28 9.97
CA SER A 131 2.70 -3.91 11.38
C SER A 131 2.39 -2.43 11.62
N ALA A 132 2.81 -1.55 10.70
CA ALA A 132 2.50 -0.12 10.75
C ALA A 132 0.99 0.12 10.59
N LEU A 133 0.33 -0.59 9.67
CA LEU A 133 -1.12 -0.51 9.46
C LEU A 133 -1.91 -0.91 10.72
N ASP A 134 -1.51 -1.97 11.40
CA ASP A 134 -2.14 -2.39 12.66
C ASP A 134 -2.05 -1.29 13.73
N GLY A 135 -0.89 -0.64 13.84
CA GLY A 135 -0.70 0.51 14.73
C GLY A 135 -1.62 1.69 14.40
N ILE A 136 -1.72 2.04 13.12
CA ILE A 136 -2.60 3.11 12.63
C ILE A 136 -4.07 2.80 12.93
N ILE A 137 -4.53 1.58 12.69
CA ILE A 137 -5.91 1.16 12.96
C ILE A 137 -6.26 1.27 14.45
N ILE A 138 -5.36 0.86 15.33
CA ILE A 138 -5.56 0.96 16.79
C ILE A 138 -5.68 2.43 17.21
N GLU A 139 -4.77 3.29 16.73
CA GLU A 139 -4.81 4.72 17.05
C GLU A 139 -6.07 5.39 16.48
N LEU A 140 -6.42 5.09 15.22
CA LEU A 140 -7.59 5.63 14.56
C LEU A 140 -8.88 5.27 15.30
N ASN A 141 -9.05 4.02 15.72
CA ASN A 141 -10.22 3.60 16.49
C ASN A 141 -10.30 4.35 17.82
N SER A 142 -9.19 4.46 18.55
CA SER A 142 -9.13 5.23 19.80
C SER A 142 -9.51 6.71 19.60
N LYS A 143 -9.06 7.35 18.53
CA LYS A 143 -9.42 8.75 18.21
C LYS A 143 -10.87 8.90 17.78
N LYS A 144 -11.40 7.95 17.00
CA LYS A 144 -12.83 7.92 16.61
C LYS A 144 -13.74 7.78 17.82
N ASP A 145 -13.41 6.88 18.74
CA ASP A 145 -14.19 6.69 19.97
C ASP A 145 -14.18 7.95 20.84
N ALA A 146 -13.01 8.57 21.02
CA ALA A 146 -12.89 9.82 21.75
C ALA A 146 -13.66 10.97 21.08
N LEU A 147 -13.65 11.05 19.73
CA LEU A 147 -14.42 12.04 18.98
C LEU A 147 -15.93 11.80 19.14
N ASN A 148 -16.39 10.55 19.00
CA ASN A 148 -17.80 10.20 19.15
C ASN A 148 -18.31 10.56 20.55
N THR A 149 -17.58 10.20 21.60
CA THR A 149 -17.92 10.54 22.99
C THR A 149 -18.10 12.05 23.17
N LYS A 150 -17.12 12.84 22.68
CA LYS A 150 -17.23 14.32 22.76
C LYS A 150 -18.38 14.87 21.92
N MET A 151 -18.64 14.30 20.76
CA MET A 151 -19.77 14.73 19.92
C MET A 151 -21.11 14.41 20.57
N GLU A 152 -21.26 13.26 21.24
CA GLU A 152 -22.48 12.90 21.98
C GLU A 152 -22.71 13.86 23.15
N GLU A 153 -21.66 14.22 23.90
CA GLU A 153 -21.74 15.17 25.02
C GLU A 153 -22.31 16.54 24.63
N VAL A 154 -22.01 16.99 23.39
CA VAL A 154 -22.39 18.33 22.93
C VAL A 154 -23.50 18.32 21.85
N ALA A 155 -23.99 17.15 21.45
CA ALA A 155 -24.90 17.00 20.31
C ALA A 155 -26.22 17.76 20.48
N GLU A 156 -26.85 17.66 21.64
CA GLU A 156 -28.13 18.34 21.92
C GLU A 156 -27.97 19.86 21.91
N GLU A 157 -26.93 20.37 22.57
CA GLU A 157 -26.63 21.80 22.64
C GLU A 157 -26.28 22.39 21.27
N LYS A 158 -25.45 21.67 20.49
CA LYS A 158 -25.10 22.06 19.13
C LYS A 158 -26.31 22.15 18.21
N ASN A 159 -27.17 21.14 18.22
CA ASN A 159 -28.36 21.11 17.39
C ASN A 159 -29.37 22.25 17.75
N ALA A 160 -29.54 22.53 19.04
CA ALA A 160 -30.34 23.64 19.49
C ALA A 160 -29.78 24.99 19.00
N LEU A 161 -28.48 25.22 19.17
CA LEU A 161 -27.80 26.44 18.73
C LEU A 161 -27.81 26.64 17.20
N GLU A 162 -27.64 25.58 16.42
CA GLU A 162 -27.74 25.65 14.95
C GLU A 162 -29.17 26.00 14.50
N SER A 163 -30.20 25.47 15.17
CA SER A 163 -31.60 25.80 14.90
C SER A 163 -31.90 27.27 15.26
N GLU A 164 -31.44 27.73 16.42
CA GLU A 164 -31.55 29.10 16.84
C GLU A 164 -30.84 30.08 15.88
N ARG A 165 -29.62 29.75 15.47
CA ARG A 165 -28.87 30.50 14.48
C ARG A 165 -29.63 30.67 13.16
N LYS A 166 -30.21 29.58 12.64
CA LYS A 166 -31.00 29.62 11.39
C LYS A 166 -32.24 30.50 11.54
N THR A 167 -32.87 30.49 12.70
CA THR A 167 -34.07 31.31 12.98
C THR A 167 -33.70 32.78 13.05
N VAL A 168 -32.62 33.11 13.77
CA VAL A 168 -32.15 34.52 13.89
C VAL A 168 -31.69 35.06 12.54
N ALA A 169 -30.92 34.23 11.76
CA ALA A 169 -30.43 34.63 10.43
C ALA A 169 -31.58 34.91 9.44
N LYS A 170 -32.63 34.11 9.39
CA LYS A 170 -33.80 34.35 8.52
C LYS A 170 -34.52 35.67 8.80
N ASN A 171 -34.44 36.19 10.02
CA ASN A 171 -35.06 37.47 10.37
C ASN A 171 -34.28 38.68 9.88
N PHE A 172 -33.07 38.49 9.31
CA PHE A 172 -32.29 39.56 8.65
C PHE A 172 -32.71 39.78 7.19
N ASP A 173 -33.35 38.78 6.55
CA ASP A 173 -33.70 38.83 5.13
C ASP A 173 -35.15 39.40 4.92
N GLN A 174 -35.80 39.86 6.01
CA GLN A 174 -37.09 40.53 6.00
C GLN A 174 -36.99 42.02 6.45
#